data_d80e06c98a3ec3d4f604b04a78009282
#
_entry.id   d80e06c98a3ec3d4f604b04a78009282
#
_cell.length_a   1.000
_cell.length_b   1.000
_cell.length_c   1.000
_cell.angle_alpha   90.00
_cell.angle_beta   90.00
_cell.angle_gamma   90.00
#
_symmetry.space_group_name_H-M   'P 1'
#
loop_
_entity.id
_entity.type
_entity.pdbx_description
1 polymer ?
#
loop_
_entity_poly.entity_id
_entity_poly.type
_entity_poly.pdbx_seq_one_letter_code
_entity_poly.pdbx_strand_id
1 'polypeptide(L)'
;MKITLNGTEYTIKFGYEATVKNKILKKVADLETSADDLEALDKMLMLAPELLLVGLQKFHSDTFGFDPYNEAEKEQRMEQMYAILDDYLEENDMTSLIQNLIKELEDNSFLSRMLRQEQSKTKKTVAMKTTATK
;
A
#
# COMPACT_ATOMS: atom_id res chain seq x y z
N MET A 1 11.34 3.46 2.85
CA MET A 1 11.59 2.03 2.58
C MET A 1 12.33 1.88 1.26
N LYS A 2 13.30 0.99 1.23
CA LYS A 2 14.03 0.72 -0.01
C LYS A 2 13.83 -0.73 -0.41
N ILE A 3 13.82 -0.98 -1.72
CA ILE A 3 13.65 -2.33 -2.25
C ILE A 3 14.58 -2.49 -3.47
N THR A 4 15.12 -3.67 -3.64
CA THR A 4 15.94 -3.99 -4.81
C THR A 4 15.15 -4.88 -5.76
N LEU A 5 14.96 -4.40 -6.98
CA LEU A 5 14.21 -5.11 -8.03
C LEU A 5 15.13 -5.24 -9.24
N ASN A 6 15.35 -6.48 -9.69
CA ASN A 6 16.23 -6.76 -10.83
C ASN A 6 17.59 -6.08 -10.70
N GLY A 7 18.17 -6.10 -9.49
CA GLY A 7 19.50 -5.53 -9.25
C GLY A 7 19.54 -4.02 -9.07
N THR A 8 18.43 -3.34 -9.16
CA THR A 8 18.35 -1.88 -8.99
C THR A 8 17.62 -1.53 -7.69
N GLU A 9 18.20 -0.65 -6.89
CA GLU A 9 17.55 -0.19 -5.66
C GLU A 9 16.59 0.96 -5.95
N TYR A 10 15.37 0.85 -5.41
CA TYR A 10 14.34 1.87 -5.52
C TYR A 10 13.88 2.31 -4.14
N THR A 11 13.43 3.56 -4.04
CA THR A 11 12.84 4.08 -2.82
C THR A 11 11.31 4.03 -2.94
N ILE A 12 10.67 3.45 -1.94
CA ILE A 12 9.21 3.37 -1.88
C ILE A 12 8.68 4.47 -0.97
N LYS A 13 7.70 5.21 -1.47
CA LYS A 13 7.01 6.25 -0.72
C LYS A 13 5.60 6.39 -1.26
N PHE A 14 4.60 6.26 -0.40
CA PHE A 14 3.21 6.43 -0.82
C PHE A 14 2.86 7.90 -0.83
N GLY A 15 2.84 8.49 -2.02
CA GLY A 15 2.47 9.88 -2.20
C GLY A 15 0.96 10.06 -2.22
N TYR A 16 0.50 11.27 -1.93
CA TYR A 16 -0.92 11.59 -1.85
C TYR A 16 -1.67 11.25 -3.15
N GLU A 17 -1.19 11.80 -4.28
CA GLU A 17 -1.89 11.65 -5.55
C GLU A 17 -2.05 10.20 -5.97
N ALA A 18 -0.95 9.45 -6.00
CA ALA A 18 -0.99 8.06 -6.44
C ALA A 18 -1.84 7.19 -5.51
N THR A 19 -1.73 7.41 -4.20
CA THR A 19 -2.48 6.64 -3.21
C THR A 19 -3.98 6.88 -3.33
N VAL A 20 -4.37 8.15 -3.46
CA VAL A 20 -5.78 8.53 -3.53
C VAL A 20 -6.41 8.13 -4.87
N LYS A 21 -5.75 8.43 -5.98
CA LYS A 21 -6.29 8.14 -7.30
C LYS A 21 -6.44 6.64 -7.57
N ASN A 22 -5.58 5.83 -6.97
CA ASN A 22 -5.65 4.38 -7.11
C ASN A 22 -6.50 3.71 -6.04
N LYS A 23 -7.12 4.47 -5.16
CA LYS A 23 -8.02 3.98 -4.10
C LYS A 23 -7.36 2.91 -3.23
N ILE A 24 -6.11 3.13 -2.89
CA ILE A 24 -5.31 2.14 -2.16
C ILE A 24 -5.88 1.85 -0.77
N LEU A 25 -6.37 2.88 -0.07
CA LEU A 25 -6.91 2.68 1.28
C LEU A 25 -8.07 1.71 1.32
N LYS A 26 -8.98 1.83 0.36
CA LYS A 26 -10.12 0.92 0.28
C LYS A 26 -9.66 -0.50 -0.02
N LYS A 27 -8.71 -0.64 -0.91
CA LYS A 27 -8.18 -1.95 -1.29
C LYS A 27 -7.49 -2.64 -0.12
N VAL A 28 -6.73 -1.89 0.68
CA VAL A 28 -6.09 -2.43 1.89
C VAL A 28 -7.16 -2.80 2.92
N ALA A 29 -8.16 -1.95 3.11
CA ALA A 29 -9.26 -2.23 4.04
C ALA A 29 -10.03 -3.50 3.65
N ASP A 30 -10.20 -3.74 2.36
CA ASP A 30 -10.91 -4.93 1.88
C ASP A 30 -10.21 -6.23 2.24
N LEU A 31 -8.90 -6.20 2.52
CA LEU A 31 -8.18 -7.39 2.98
C LEU A 31 -8.69 -7.86 4.35
N GLU A 32 -9.09 -6.92 5.20
CA GLU A 32 -9.52 -7.21 6.56
C GLU A 32 -10.96 -7.70 6.64
N THR A 33 -11.73 -7.52 5.55
CA THR A 33 -13.15 -7.88 5.53
C THR A 33 -13.43 -9.19 4.79
N SER A 34 -12.39 -9.94 4.43
CA SER A 34 -12.55 -11.18 3.69
C SER A 34 -13.19 -12.27 4.54
N ALA A 35 -14.07 -13.06 3.93
CA ALA A 35 -14.87 -14.05 4.63
C ALA A 35 -14.08 -15.29 5.05
N ASP A 36 -13.04 -15.64 4.31
CA ASP A 36 -12.22 -16.80 4.64
C ASP A 36 -10.73 -16.54 4.29
N ASP A 37 -9.88 -17.47 4.76
CA ASP A 37 -8.42 -17.30 4.62
C ASP A 37 -7.94 -17.38 3.17
N LEU A 38 -8.58 -18.21 2.36
CA LEU A 38 -8.20 -18.31 0.94
C LEU A 38 -8.59 -17.06 0.17
N GLU A 39 -9.76 -16.51 0.46
CA GLU A 39 -10.20 -15.27 -0.16
C GLU A 39 -9.26 -14.12 0.24
N ALA A 40 -8.91 -14.04 1.52
CA ALA A 40 -7.98 -13.03 2.02
C ALA A 40 -6.62 -13.14 1.33
N LEU A 41 -6.11 -14.37 1.19
CA LEU A 41 -4.83 -14.61 0.53
C LEU A 41 -4.87 -14.21 -0.94
N ASP A 42 -5.94 -14.57 -1.64
CA ASP A 42 -6.09 -14.23 -3.05
C ASP A 42 -6.14 -12.71 -3.25
N LYS A 43 -6.90 -12.00 -2.41
CA LYS A 43 -6.96 -10.54 -2.46
C LYS A 43 -5.60 -9.91 -2.19
N MET A 44 -4.87 -10.46 -1.24
CA MET A 44 -3.53 -10.00 -0.89
C MET A 44 -2.58 -10.15 -2.08
N LEU A 45 -2.61 -11.30 -2.73
CA LEU A 45 -1.76 -11.57 -3.89
C LEU A 45 -2.09 -10.66 -5.07
N MET A 46 -3.37 -10.38 -5.27
CA MET A 46 -3.81 -9.47 -6.33
C MET A 46 -3.44 -8.01 -6.04
N LEU A 47 -3.45 -7.63 -4.77
CA LEU A 47 -3.12 -6.27 -4.38
C LEU A 47 -1.62 -5.99 -4.41
N ALA A 48 -0.79 -6.97 -4.17
CA ALA A 48 0.66 -6.79 -4.06
C ALA A 48 1.30 -6.03 -5.22
N PRO A 49 1.05 -6.39 -6.49
CA PRO A 49 1.67 -5.64 -7.59
C PRO A 49 1.20 -4.20 -7.66
N GLU A 50 -0.07 -3.94 -7.41
CA GLU A 50 -0.59 -2.59 -7.41
C GLU A 50 -0.02 -1.75 -6.27
N LEU A 51 0.05 -2.34 -5.10
CA LEU A 51 0.59 -1.66 -3.91
C LEU A 51 2.05 -1.28 -4.13
N LEU A 52 2.85 -2.19 -4.65
CA LEU A 52 4.25 -1.92 -4.97
C LEU A 52 4.36 -0.84 -6.05
N LEU A 53 3.57 -0.94 -7.11
CA LEU A 53 3.59 0.02 -8.20
C LEU A 53 3.27 1.43 -7.72
N VAL A 54 2.23 1.59 -6.90
CA VAL A 54 1.84 2.89 -6.35
C VAL A 54 2.96 3.45 -5.46
N GLY A 55 3.59 2.58 -4.67
CA GLY A 55 4.70 2.99 -3.80
C GLY A 55 5.93 3.45 -4.57
N LEU A 56 6.10 3.01 -5.80
CA LEU A 56 7.25 3.39 -6.63
C LEU A 56 7.05 4.71 -7.36
N GLN A 57 5.82 5.19 -7.49
CA GLN A 57 5.54 6.36 -8.35
C GLN A 57 6.08 7.68 -7.84
N LYS A 58 6.18 7.86 -6.53
CA LYS A 58 6.62 9.14 -5.96
C LYS A 58 8.00 9.56 -6.47
N PHE A 59 8.94 8.64 -6.50
CA PHE A 59 10.32 8.94 -6.88
C PHE A 59 10.75 8.31 -8.20
N HIS A 60 9.94 7.45 -8.78
CA HIS A 60 10.31 6.68 -9.97
C HIS A 60 9.22 6.71 -11.03
N SER A 61 8.56 7.86 -11.18
CA SER A 61 7.46 8.02 -12.14
C SER A 61 7.90 7.81 -13.59
N ASP A 62 9.17 8.07 -13.89
CA ASP A 62 9.69 7.85 -15.25
C ASP A 62 9.59 6.38 -15.66
N THR A 63 9.80 5.48 -14.71
CA THR A 63 9.82 4.05 -14.95
C THR A 63 8.48 3.39 -14.67
N PHE A 64 7.73 3.90 -13.67
CA PHE A 64 6.53 3.25 -13.16
C PHE A 64 5.27 4.12 -13.20
N GLY A 65 5.38 5.35 -13.68
CA GLY A 65 4.22 6.24 -13.73
C GLY A 65 3.18 5.82 -14.75
N PHE A 66 1.93 6.11 -14.45
CA PHE A 66 0.81 5.87 -15.37
C PHE A 66 -0.38 6.72 -14.95
N ASP A 67 -1.30 6.95 -15.90
CA ASP A 67 -2.56 7.61 -15.60
C ASP A 67 -3.52 6.55 -15.03
N PRO A 68 -3.93 6.66 -13.75
CA PRO A 68 -4.80 5.65 -13.13
C PRO A 68 -6.19 5.57 -13.76
N TYR A 69 -6.56 6.58 -14.56
CA TYR A 69 -7.83 6.57 -15.27
C TYR A 69 -7.71 6.03 -16.69
N ASN A 70 -6.50 5.68 -17.12
CA ASN A 70 -6.25 5.06 -18.42
C ASN A 70 -5.96 3.57 -18.22
N GLU A 71 -6.94 2.73 -18.52
CA GLU A 71 -6.83 1.29 -18.28
C GLU A 71 -5.69 0.63 -19.05
N ALA A 72 -5.41 1.07 -20.25
CA ALA A 72 -4.34 0.51 -21.06
C ALA A 72 -2.96 0.77 -20.43
N GLU A 73 -2.74 1.99 -19.95
CA GLU A 73 -1.49 2.32 -19.27
C GLU A 73 -1.34 1.54 -17.97
N LYS A 74 -2.40 1.46 -17.19
CA LYS A 74 -2.40 0.71 -15.93
C LYS A 74 -2.08 -0.75 -16.19
N GLU A 75 -2.71 -1.35 -17.20
CA GLU A 75 -2.49 -2.74 -17.54
C GLU A 75 -1.04 -3.01 -17.93
N GLN A 76 -0.43 -2.12 -18.72
CA GLN A 76 0.98 -2.25 -19.09
C GLN A 76 1.89 -2.23 -17.86
N ARG A 77 1.62 -1.32 -16.91
CA ARG A 77 2.41 -1.25 -15.70
C ARG A 77 2.19 -2.46 -14.81
N MET A 78 0.96 -2.97 -14.74
CA MET A 78 0.68 -4.17 -13.97
C MET A 78 1.41 -5.39 -14.54
N GLU A 79 1.45 -5.53 -15.87
CA GLU A 79 2.23 -6.59 -16.51
C GLU A 79 3.71 -6.49 -16.17
N GLN A 80 4.24 -5.27 -16.15
CA GLN A 80 5.61 -5.01 -15.74
C GLN A 80 5.84 -5.48 -14.30
N MET A 81 4.89 -5.19 -13.40
CA MET A 81 5.00 -5.56 -11.99
C MET A 81 4.89 -7.06 -11.77
N TYR A 82 4.05 -7.74 -12.55
CA TYR A 82 3.97 -9.20 -12.46
C TYR A 82 5.32 -9.85 -12.79
N ALA A 83 5.97 -9.37 -13.85
CA ALA A 83 7.29 -9.89 -14.24
C ALA A 83 8.34 -9.60 -13.17
N ILE A 84 8.31 -8.39 -12.62
CA ILE A 84 9.24 -7.99 -11.56
C ILE A 84 9.04 -8.85 -10.30
N LEU A 85 7.79 -9.08 -9.92
CA LEU A 85 7.48 -9.89 -8.74
C LEU A 85 7.82 -11.35 -8.92
N ASP A 86 7.64 -11.91 -10.12
CA ASP A 86 8.06 -13.28 -10.41
C ASP A 86 9.54 -13.45 -10.09
N ASP A 87 10.36 -12.48 -10.49
CA ASP A 87 11.80 -12.51 -10.21
C ASP A 87 12.11 -12.27 -8.74
N TYR A 88 11.47 -11.25 -8.16
CA TYR A 88 11.71 -10.87 -6.76
C TYR A 88 11.39 -12.01 -5.78
N LEU A 89 10.33 -12.74 -6.05
CA LEU A 89 9.85 -13.80 -5.16
C LEU A 89 10.65 -15.09 -5.25
N GLU A 90 11.60 -15.17 -6.17
CA GLU A 90 12.54 -16.29 -6.19
C GLU A 90 13.40 -16.31 -4.93
N GLU A 91 13.69 -15.12 -4.35
CA GLU A 91 14.57 -15.00 -3.20
C GLU A 91 13.93 -14.26 -2.02
N ASN A 92 12.70 -13.79 -2.15
CA ASN A 92 12.06 -12.99 -1.12
C ASN A 92 10.65 -13.48 -0.83
N ASP A 93 10.15 -13.14 0.36
CA ASP A 93 8.85 -13.59 0.84
C ASP A 93 7.75 -12.56 0.54
N MET A 94 6.66 -13.03 -0.05
CA MET A 94 5.53 -12.18 -0.40
C MET A 94 4.85 -11.56 0.83
N THR A 95 4.66 -12.34 1.88
CA THR A 95 4.01 -11.85 3.11
C THR A 95 4.81 -10.71 3.72
N SER A 96 6.14 -10.87 3.80
CA SER A 96 7.02 -9.83 4.31
C SER A 96 6.96 -8.56 3.45
N LEU A 97 6.92 -8.72 2.13
CA LEU A 97 6.83 -7.59 1.22
C LEU A 97 5.55 -6.80 1.47
N ILE A 98 4.41 -7.48 1.52
CA ILE A 98 3.12 -6.82 1.72
C ILE A 98 3.06 -6.14 3.09
N GLN A 99 3.51 -6.81 4.13
CA GLN A 99 3.55 -6.22 5.47
C GLN A 99 4.39 -4.96 5.51
N ASN A 100 5.55 -4.98 4.86
CA ASN A 100 6.43 -3.82 4.82
C ASN A 100 5.83 -2.68 4.01
N LEU A 101 5.15 -2.98 2.90
CA LEU A 101 4.48 -1.96 2.10
C LEU A 101 3.34 -1.30 2.87
N ILE A 102 2.52 -2.09 3.55
CA ILE A 102 1.41 -1.57 4.36
C ILE A 102 1.95 -0.73 5.51
N LYS A 103 3.01 -1.18 6.16
CA LYS A 103 3.65 -0.42 7.24
C LYS A 103 4.18 0.92 6.73
N GLU A 104 4.80 0.93 5.56
CA GLU A 104 5.28 2.17 4.95
C GLU A 104 4.13 3.12 4.68
N LEU A 105 3.01 2.61 4.19
CA LEU A 105 1.81 3.40 3.95
C LEU A 105 1.27 4.01 5.24
N GLU A 106 1.18 3.23 6.31
CA GLU A 106 0.62 3.68 7.58
C GLU A 106 1.55 4.60 8.37
N ASP A 107 2.84 4.28 8.41
CA ASP A 107 3.78 4.96 9.30
C ASP A 107 4.54 6.11 8.66
N ASN A 108 4.82 6.03 7.37
CA ASN A 108 5.73 6.95 6.70
C ASN A 108 5.12 7.71 5.52
N SER A 109 3.80 7.71 5.39
CA SER A 109 3.13 8.46 4.35
C SER A 109 2.39 9.66 4.95
N PHE A 110 1.71 10.42 4.08
CA PHE A 110 0.85 11.52 4.52
C PHE A 110 -0.23 11.05 5.51
N LEU A 111 -0.58 9.75 5.48
CA LEU A 111 -1.60 9.18 6.35
C LEU A 111 -1.16 9.09 7.80
N SER A 112 0.14 9.03 8.06
CA SER A 112 0.65 8.84 9.43
C SER A 112 0.17 9.94 10.37
N ARG A 113 0.09 11.17 9.91
CA ARG A 113 -0.43 12.28 10.71
C ARG A 113 -1.93 12.14 10.94
N MET A 114 -2.67 11.78 9.90
CA MET A 114 -4.12 11.62 10.01
C MET A 114 -4.48 10.51 10.98
N LEU A 115 -3.80 9.38 10.89
CA LEU A 115 -4.05 8.24 11.76
C LEU A 115 -3.73 8.58 13.21
N ARG A 116 -2.64 9.31 13.45
CA ARG A 116 -2.29 9.73 14.80
C ARG A 116 -3.31 10.71 15.38
N GLN A 117 -3.80 11.65 14.55
CA GLN A 117 -4.82 12.59 14.99
C GLN A 117 -6.12 11.87 15.32
N GLU A 118 -6.51 10.91 14.52
CA GLU A 118 -7.72 10.12 14.74
C GLU A 118 -7.63 9.30 16.02
N GLN A 119 -6.50 8.66 16.27
CA GLN A 119 -6.26 7.92 17.50
C GLN A 119 -6.30 8.83 18.71
N SER A 120 -5.71 10.02 18.60
CA SER A 120 -5.72 11.00 19.67
C SER A 120 -7.14 11.47 19.99
N LYS A 121 -7.95 11.74 18.96
CA LYS A 121 -9.35 12.11 19.13
C LYS A 121 -10.15 10.99 19.80
N THR A 122 -9.94 9.77 19.35
CA THR A 122 -10.62 8.60 19.92
C THR A 122 -10.27 8.42 21.39
N LYS A 123 -9.01 8.54 21.74
CA LYS A 123 -8.57 8.47 23.12
C LYS A 123 -9.21 9.57 23.96
N LYS A 124 -9.22 10.79 23.44
CA LYS A 124 -9.80 11.93 24.13
C LYS A 124 -11.30 11.73 24.35
N THR A 125 -12.00 11.23 23.33
CA THR A 125 -13.43 10.96 23.42
C THR A 125 -13.72 9.87 24.45
N VAL A 126 -12.97 8.77 24.42
CA VAL A 126 -13.13 7.68 25.38
C VAL A 126 -12.85 8.17 26.80
N ALA A 127 -11.79 8.94 26.96
CA ALA A 127 -11.45 9.51 28.26
C ALA A 127 -12.55 10.46 28.74
N MET A 128 -13.17 11.21 27.85
CA MET A 128 -14.31 12.06 28.21
C MET A 128 -15.53 11.26 28.64
N LYS A 129 -15.82 10.19 27.95
CA LYS A 129 -16.92 9.29 28.31
C LYS A 129 -16.68 8.62 29.64
N THR A 130 -15.43 8.23 29.89
CA THR A 130 -15.07 7.51 31.10
C THR A 130 -15.08 8.41 32.31
N THR A 131 -14.65 9.64 32.16
CA THR A 131 -14.57 10.53 33.30
C THR A 131 -15.74 11.46 33.40
N ALA A 132 -16.37 11.66 32.35
CA ALA A 132 -17.47 12.53 32.47
C ALA A 132 -18.73 11.86 32.49
N THR A 133 -18.57 11.14 32.40
CA THR A 133 -17.40 11.06 32.35
C THR A 133 -16.59 11.55 31.45
N LYS A 134 -16.15 11.87 31.12
CA LYS A 134 -15.33 12.52 30.44
C LYS A 134 -15.59 12.53 29.21
#